data_77c0f9ecc95d7617486ec9bda2e0699e
#
_entry.id   77c0f9ecc95d7617486ec9bda2e0699e
#
_cell.length_a   1.000
_cell.length_b   1.000
_cell.length_c   1.000
_cell.angle_alpha   90.00
_cell.angle_beta   90.00
_cell.angle_gamma   90.00
#
_symmetry.space_group_name_H-M   'P 1'
#
loop_
_entity.id
_entity.type
_entity.pdbx_description
1 polymer ?
#
loop_
_entity_poly.entity_id
_entity_poly.type
_entity_poly.pdbx_seq_one_letter_code
_entity_poly.pdbx_strand_id
1 'polypeptide(L)'
;MGALLSLLIAAIIGLFLIVCSTTEAGNPAVWSLLWSDEFEGPNGSPVDSSKWSFDLGGNGWGNNELETYTSRPANSDLEGGALVIKALKETFTGSDGISRNYTSARLLTRNKFTQAYGRFEARIKIPYGQGIWPAFWMLGDNISTAGWPNCGEIDIMENIGKEPSIVHGTFHGPGYSGGNGIGAAYTLSNGQKFSDDFHTFAVEWEPNVVRFYVDGLLYRTQTPADLPAGKSWVFDHPFFIILNVAVGGGWPGNPDSTTVFPQKMLVDYVRVYQRSTPSNVPVLLTEEGANRALALDSVTFKVDPFPVRTANNFSSDQTTRLMLLSANLDLQPGDDASIVTAQADDGKGHAYPLDVEWVGRLPSFDWITVVIAKLPDTLLGADQALISVTAHNQSSNQVSVSLSP
;
A
#
# COMPACT_ATOMS: atom_id res chain seq x y z
N MET A 1 35.55 -5.99 18.02
CA MET A 1 34.37 -6.47 18.80
C MET A 1 33.05 -6.17 18.12
N GLY A 2 32.86 -5.05 17.45
CA GLY A 2 31.57 -4.70 16.79
C GLY A 2 31.14 -5.64 15.66
N ALA A 3 32.02 -6.11 14.80
CA ALA A 3 31.65 -6.93 13.62
C ALA A 3 31.23 -8.37 13.97
N LEU A 4 31.78 -8.96 15.04
CA LEU A 4 31.35 -10.30 15.51
C LEU A 4 29.98 -10.23 16.21
N LEU A 5 29.71 -9.14 16.93
CA LEU A 5 28.43 -8.90 17.59
C LEU A 5 27.30 -8.77 16.55
N SER A 6 27.55 -8.05 15.45
CA SER A 6 26.59 -7.87 14.36
C SER A 6 26.24 -9.18 13.65
N LEU A 7 27.20 -10.10 13.45
CA LEU A 7 26.97 -11.38 12.80
C LEU A 7 26.20 -12.38 13.70
N LEU A 8 26.42 -12.36 15.01
CA LEU A 8 25.72 -13.25 15.95
C LEU A 8 24.27 -12.80 16.18
N ILE A 9 24.04 -11.50 16.30
CA ILE A 9 22.68 -10.90 16.41
C ILE A 9 21.87 -11.17 15.15
N ALA A 10 22.46 -11.02 13.97
CA ALA A 10 21.81 -11.35 12.69
C ALA A 10 21.46 -12.84 12.57
N ALA A 11 22.29 -13.74 13.08
CA ALA A 11 22.04 -15.18 13.05
C ALA A 11 20.92 -15.61 14.00
N ILE A 12 20.80 -14.99 15.17
CA ILE A 12 19.77 -15.32 16.18
C ILE A 12 18.42 -14.71 15.76
N ILE A 13 18.41 -13.50 15.26
CA ILE A 13 17.18 -12.84 14.73
C ILE A 13 16.75 -13.50 13.43
N GLY A 14 17.68 -13.97 12.59
CA GLY A 14 17.38 -14.74 11.38
C GLY A 14 16.66 -16.07 11.67
N LEU A 15 16.88 -16.68 12.83
CA LEU A 15 16.18 -17.91 13.23
C LEU A 15 14.73 -17.64 13.69
N PHE A 16 14.42 -16.43 14.17
CA PHE A 16 13.07 -16.00 14.57
C PHE A 16 12.27 -15.34 13.42
N LEU A 17 12.95 -14.87 12.37
CA LEU A 17 12.32 -14.17 11.22
C LEU A 17 12.12 -15.05 9.98
N ILE A 18 12.27 -16.37 10.06
CA ILE A 18 12.07 -17.30 8.92
C ILE A 18 10.62 -17.32 8.38
N VAL A 19 9.71 -16.55 8.92
CA VAL A 19 8.32 -16.41 8.41
C VAL A 19 8.05 -15.06 7.72
N CYS A 20 9.03 -14.18 7.59
CA CYS A 20 8.84 -12.94 6.83
C CYS A 20 9.68 -12.97 5.55
N SER A 21 9.00 -13.19 4.41
CA SER A 21 9.59 -13.22 3.07
C SER A 21 10.44 -11.97 2.80
N THR A 22 11.65 -12.21 2.35
CA THR A 22 12.62 -11.20 1.89
C THR A 22 12.07 -10.37 0.76
N THR A 23 11.82 -9.09 0.99
CA THR A 23 11.86 -8.05 -0.04
C THR A 23 12.43 -6.77 0.56
N GLU A 24 13.41 -6.21 -0.11
CA GLU A 24 14.08 -4.92 0.03
C GLU A 24 13.93 -4.17 1.38
N ALA A 25 15.10 -3.92 2.01
CA ALA A 25 15.24 -3.20 3.27
C ALA A 25 14.85 -1.72 3.14
N GLY A 26 13.57 -1.46 3.29
CA GLY A 26 12.98 -0.18 3.64
C GLY A 26 11.88 -0.51 4.62
N ASN A 27 11.78 0.27 5.68
CA ASN A 27 10.66 0.17 6.63
C ASN A 27 9.37 -0.04 5.83
N PRO A 28 8.69 -1.20 5.92
CA PRO A 28 7.51 -1.42 5.10
C PRO A 28 6.58 -0.25 5.35
N ALA A 29 6.25 0.49 4.29
CA ALA A 29 5.35 1.62 4.42
C ALA A 29 4.08 1.09 5.08
N VAL A 30 3.80 1.54 6.29
CA VAL A 30 2.57 1.15 6.98
C VAL A 30 1.47 1.94 6.30
N TRP A 31 0.71 1.26 5.45
CA TRP A 31 -0.43 1.82 4.75
C TRP A 31 -1.66 1.78 5.66
N SER A 32 -2.28 2.92 5.93
CA SER A 32 -3.57 3.01 6.62
C SER A 32 -4.67 3.32 5.62
N LEU A 33 -5.78 2.58 5.71
CA LEU A 33 -6.94 2.79 4.84
C LEU A 33 -7.49 4.20 5.06
N LEU A 34 -7.57 4.97 3.96
CA LEU A 34 -8.10 6.33 3.96
C LEU A 34 -9.52 6.37 3.40
N TRP A 35 -9.77 5.64 2.32
CA TRP A 35 -11.04 5.60 1.62
C TRP A 35 -11.23 4.24 0.95
N SER A 36 -12.47 3.75 0.93
CA SER A 36 -12.80 2.56 0.15
C SER A 36 -14.23 2.55 -0.36
N ASP A 37 -14.46 1.71 -1.36
CA ASP A 37 -15.76 1.17 -1.69
C ASP A 37 -15.62 -0.34 -1.92
N GLU A 38 -16.31 -1.09 -1.10
CA GLU A 38 -16.32 -2.56 -1.13
C GLU A 38 -17.49 -3.09 -1.99
N PHE A 39 -18.29 -2.19 -2.58
CA PHE A 39 -19.43 -2.47 -3.44
C PHE A 39 -20.44 -3.47 -2.87
N GLU A 40 -20.52 -3.53 -1.55
CA GLU A 40 -21.50 -4.35 -0.86
C GLU A 40 -22.90 -3.77 -1.01
N GLY A 41 -23.87 -4.63 -1.34
CA GLY A 41 -25.26 -4.24 -1.50
C GLY A 41 -26.09 -5.29 -2.22
N PRO A 42 -27.42 -5.13 -2.23
CA PRO A 42 -28.30 -6.03 -2.97
C PRO A 42 -28.02 -5.98 -4.47
N ASN A 43 -28.18 -7.14 -5.14
CA ASN A 43 -28.05 -7.21 -6.59
C ASN A 43 -29.03 -6.24 -7.28
N GLY A 44 -28.54 -5.56 -8.33
CA GLY A 44 -29.29 -4.54 -9.07
C GLY A 44 -29.32 -3.16 -8.41
N SER A 45 -28.69 -2.99 -7.25
CA SER A 45 -28.56 -1.66 -6.63
C SER A 45 -27.61 -0.76 -7.42
N PRO A 46 -27.88 0.56 -7.45
CA PRO A 46 -26.92 1.52 -7.98
C PRO A 46 -25.69 1.61 -7.07
N VAL A 47 -24.59 2.14 -7.61
CA VAL A 47 -23.43 2.53 -6.82
C VAL A 47 -23.76 3.67 -5.86
N ASP A 48 -22.98 3.80 -4.79
CA ASP A 48 -23.11 4.90 -3.83
C ASP A 48 -22.83 6.24 -4.50
N SER A 49 -23.87 7.06 -4.67
CA SER A 49 -23.76 8.38 -5.27
C SER A 49 -22.99 9.41 -4.43
N SER A 50 -22.70 9.10 -3.16
CA SER A 50 -21.81 9.93 -2.35
C SER A 50 -20.33 9.70 -2.70
N LYS A 51 -20.00 8.54 -3.28
CA LYS A 51 -18.64 8.15 -3.69
C LYS A 51 -18.42 8.28 -5.19
N TRP A 52 -19.44 8.02 -6.02
CA TRP A 52 -19.31 7.95 -7.47
C TRP A 52 -20.24 8.90 -8.19
N SER A 53 -19.77 9.40 -9.32
CA SER A 53 -20.55 10.08 -10.35
C SER A 53 -20.27 9.43 -11.70
N PHE A 54 -20.99 9.83 -12.74
CA PHE A 54 -20.87 9.25 -14.09
C PHE A 54 -20.48 10.32 -15.10
N ASP A 55 -19.56 10.00 -15.98
CA ASP A 55 -19.46 10.68 -17.28
C ASP A 55 -20.54 10.16 -18.22
N LEU A 56 -21.16 11.07 -18.95
CA LEU A 56 -22.26 10.75 -19.85
C LEU A 56 -21.95 11.25 -21.27
N GLY A 57 -22.36 10.49 -22.25
CA GLY A 57 -22.25 10.86 -23.66
C GLY A 57 -21.36 9.95 -24.47
N GLY A 58 -21.21 10.25 -25.74
CA GLY A 58 -20.55 9.38 -26.70
C GLY A 58 -19.80 10.16 -27.77
N ASN A 59 -19.02 11.16 -27.40
CA ASN A 59 -18.25 11.99 -28.31
C ASN A 59 -16.91 11.38 -28.76
N GLY A 60 -16.71 10.06 -28.52
CA GLY A 60 -15.46 9.36 -28.83
C GLY A 60 -14.36 9.56 -27.81
N TRP A 61 -14.58 10.38 -26.77
CA TRP A 61 -13.72 10.56 -25.58
C TRP A 61 -12.24 10.82 -25.88
N GLY A 62 -11.94 11.40 -27.06
CA GLY A 62 -10.59 11.68 -27.52
C GLY A 62 -9.88 10.51 -28.21
N ASN A 63 -10.44 9.30 -28.15
CA ASN A 63 -9.82 8.06 -28.63
C ASN A 63 -10.59 7.38 -29.79
N ASN A 64 -11.63 8.02 -30.34
CA ASN A 64 -12.57 7.44 -31.32
C ASN A 64 -13.35 6.23 -30.75
N GLU A 65 -13.67 6.25 -29.47
CA GLU A 65 -14.50 5.25 -28.80
C GLU A 65 -15.93 5.25 -29.40
N LEU A 66 -16.57 4.08 -29.42
CA LEU A 66 -17.81 3.85 -30.13
C LEU A 66 -19.04 3.85 -29.23
N GLU A 67 -18.88 3.73 -27.92
CA GLU A 67 -19.97 3.65 -26.97
C GLU A 67 -20.52 5.04 -26.59
N THR A 68 -21.72 5.00 -26.04
CA THR A 68 -22.27 6.09 -25.21
C THR A 68 -22.17 5.64 -23.75
N TYR A 69 -21.45 6.39 -22.93
CA TYR A 69 -21.47 6.18 -21.47
C TYR A 69 -22.79 6.67 -20.89
N THR A 70 -23.37 5.85 -20.03
CA THR A 70 -24.66 6.09 -19.37
C THR A 70 -24.56 5.80 -17.87
N SER A 71 -25.52 6.32 -17.11
CA SER A 71 -25.72 5.97 -15.68
C SER A 71 -26.84 4.96 -15.46
N ARG A 72 -27.24 4.22 -16.51
CA ARG A 72 -28.34 3.25 -16.42
C ARG A 72 -27.91 1.99 -15.66
N PRO A 73 -28.82 1.37 -14.88
CA PRO A 73 -28.53 0.06 -14.27
C PRO A 73 -28.16 -1.03 -15.27
N ALA A 74 -28.61 -0.91 -16.54
CA ALA A 74 -28.19 -1.79 -17.61
C ALA A 74 -26.67 -1.78 -17.86
N ASN A 75 -26.01 -0.64 -17.62
CA ASN A 75 -24.58 -0.47 -17.83
C ASN A 75 -23.76 -0.51 -16.54
N SER A 76 -24.37 -0.29 -15.36
CA SER A 76 -23.66 -0.30 -14.08
C SER A 76 -24.61 -0.56 -12.93
N ASP A 77 -24.38 -1.64 -12.19
CA ASP A 77 -25.08 -1.99 -10.96
C ASP A 77 -24.21 -2.86 -10.06
N LEU A 78 -24.71 -3.23 -8.88
CA LEU A 78 -24.06 -4.18 -7.97
C LEU A 78 -24.60 -5.58 -8.24
N GLU A 79 -23.71 -6.56 -8.41
CA GLU A 79 -24.05 -7.97 -8.53
C GLU A 79 -23.06 -8.83 -7.72
N GLY A 80 -23.57 -9.66 -6.81
CA GLY A 80 -22.75 -10.64 -6.08
C GLY A 80 -21.67 -10.03 -5.18
N GLY A 81 -21.87 -8.83 -4.63
CA GLY A 81 -20.90 -8.12 -3.82
C GLY A 81 -19.79 -7.42 -4.62
N ALA A 82 -20.06 -7.10 -5.89
CA ALA A 82 -19.14 -6.38 -6.77
C ALA A 82 -19.87 -5.32 -7.59
N LEU A 83 -19.17 -4.26 -7.95
CA LEU A 83 -19.61 -3.38 -9.05
C LEU A 83 -19.43 -4.11 -10.38
N VAL A 84 -20.46 -4.09 -11.20
CA VAL A 84 -20.41 -4.64 -12.56
C VAL A 84 -20.61 -3.53 -13.58
N ILE A 85 -19.56 -3.22 -14.35
CA ILE A 85 -19.66 -2.32 -15.51
C ILE A 85 -19.88 -3.17 -16.76
N LYS A 86 -20.96 -2.88 -17.50
CA LYS A 86 -21.44 -3.68 -18.62
C LYS A 86 -21.35 -2.89 -19.92
N ALA A 87 -20.50 -3.34 -20.83
CA ALA A 87 -20.51 -2.91 -22.21
C ALA A 87 -21.54 -3.73 -22.98
N LEU A 88 -22.52 -3.06 -23.58
CA LEU A 88 -23.62 -3.67 -24.32
C LEU A 88 -23.53 -3.30 -25.81
N LYS A 89 -23.95 -4.25 -26.67
CA LYS A 89 -24.20 -3.98 -28.09
C LYS A 89 -25.70 -3.72 -28.26
N GLU A 90 -26.06 -2.46 -28.30
CA GLU A 90 -27.45 -2.00 -28.46
C GLU A 90 -27.46 -0.64 -29.14
N THR A 91 -28.52 -0.34 -29.90
CA THR A 91 -28.70 1.02 -30.42
C THR A 91 -29.25 1.91 -29.33
N PHE A 92 -28.53 2.96 -29.04
CA PHE A 92 -28.90 3.94 -28.02
C PHE A 92 -28.72 5.37 -28.55
N THR A 93 -29.72 6.21 -28.36
CA THR A 93 -29.65 7.62 -28.71
C THR A 93 -29.26 8.41 -27.46
N GLY A 94 -28.07 9.02 -27.47
CA GLY A 94 -27.57 9.85 -26.38
C GLY A 94 -28.31 11.16 -26.23
N SER A 95 -27.98 11.93 -25.18
CA SER A 95 -28.54 13.28 -24.97
C SER A 95 -28.13 14.29 -26.06
N ASP A 96 -27.10 13.97 -26.83
CA ASP A 96 -26.66 14.70 -28.02
C ASP A 96 -27.51 14.42 -29.28
N GLY A 97 -28.53 13.58 -29.17
CA GLY A 97 -29.41 13.19 -30.29
C GLY A 97 -28.75 12.19 -31.26
N ILE A 98 -27.55 11.71 -30.98
CA ILE A 98 -26.83 10.80 -31.88
C ILE A 98 -27.02 9.36 -31.42
N SER A 99 -27.44 8.51 -32.34
CA SER A 99 -27.58 7.06 -32.11
C SER A 99 -26.23 6.39 -32.30
N ARG A 100 -25.84 5.55 -31.31
CA ARG A 100 -24.65 4.71 -31.34
C ARG A 100 -25.02 3.25 -31.10
N ASN A 101 -24.12 2.35 -31.42
CA ASN A 101 -24.43 0.91 -31.40
C ASN A 101 -23.86 0.20 -30.15
N TYR A 102 -23.29 0.96 -29.24
CA TYR A 102 -22.76 0.43 -27.98
C TYR A 102 -23.05 1.40 -26.84
N THR A 103 -23.27 0.83 -25.65
CA THR A 103 -23.37 1.57 -24.40
C THR A 103 -22.45 0.95 -23.36
N SER A 104 -21.99 1.75 -22.43
CA SER A 104 -21.17 1.33 -21.29
C SER A 104 -21.33 2.30 -20.12
N ALA A 105 -20.52 2.16 -19.07
CA ALA A 105 -20.45 3.14 -17.99
C ALA A 105 -19.00 3.57 -17.73
N ARG A 106 -18.87 4.83 -17.33
CA ARG A 106 -17.62 5.44 -16.85
C ARG A 106 -17.92 6.16 -15.55
N LEU A 107 -17.39 5.60 -14.45
CA LEU A 107 -17.59 6.06 -13.09
C LEU A 107 -16.38 6.83 -12.63
N LEU A 108 -16.58 7.88 -11.85
CA LEU A 108 -15.49 8.70 -11.34
C LEU A 108 -15.77 9.20 -9.91
N THR A 109 -14.70 9.37 -9.14
CA THR A 109 -14.79 9.96 -7.78
C THR A 109 -14.65 11.49 -7.80
N ARG A 110 -14.63 12.13 -8.96
CA ARG A 110 -14.48 13.59 -9.10
C ARG A 110 -15.52 14.34 -8.29
N ASN A 111 -15.11 15.37 -7.53
CA ASN A 111 -15.93 16.14 -6.60
C ASN A 111 -16.51 15.32 -5.43
N LYS A 112 -16.07 14.08 -5.23
CA LYS A 112 -16.45 13.19 -4.13
C LYS A 112 -15.24 12.80 -3.29
N PHE A 113 -14.21 12.30 -3.95
CA PHE A 113 -12.94 11.93 -3.34
C PHE A 113 -11.79 12.23 -4.31
N THR A 114 -10.78 12.90 -3.81
CA THR A 114 -9.49 13.12 -4.49
C THR A 114 -8.36 12.94 -3.47
N GLN A 115 -7.22 12.47 -3.92
CA GLN A 115 -6.06 12.28 -3.05
C GLN A 115 -4.77 12.52 -3.84
N ALA A 116 -3.80 13.22 -3.22
CA ALA A 116 -2.42 13.24 -3.67
C ALA A 116 -1.62 12.24 -2.84
N TYR A 117 -0.86 11.41 -3.54
CA TYR A 117 -0.03 10.36 -2.95
C TYR A 117 -0.83 9.29 -2.19
N GLY A 118 -0.24 8.14 -2.04
CA GLY A 118 -0.86 6.99 -1.39
C GLY A 118 -0.73 5.71 -2.21
N ARG A 119 -1.36 4.65 -1.73
CA ARG A 119 -1.57 3.41 -2.48
C ARG A 119 -3.01 3.36 -2.96
N PHE A 120 -3.21 3.31 -4.26
CA PHE A 120 -4.51 3.15 -4.92
C PHE A 120 -4.59 1.73 -5.44
N GLU A 121 -5.60 1.00 -5.02
CA GLU A 121 -5.73 -0.42 -5.30
C GLU A 121 -7.17 -0.78 -5.64
N ALA A 122 -7.35 -1.63 -6.66
CA ALA A 122 -8.62 -2.23 -6.97
C ALA A 122 -8.44 -3.72 -7.28
N ARG A 123 -9.41 -4.54 -6.87
CA ARG A 123 -9.47 -5.96 -7.22
C ARG A 123 -10.52 -6.13 -8.31
N ILE A 124 -10.05 -6.50 -9.49
CA ILE A 124 -10.87 -6.44 -10.72
C ILE A 124 -10.74 -7.75 -11.51
N LYS A 125 -11.86 -8.24 -12.02
CA LYS A 125 -11.92 -9.23 -13.09
C LYS A 125 -12.31 -8.51 -14.37
N ILE A 126 -11.38 -8.43 -15.34
CA ILE A 126 -11.58 -7.65 -16.56
C ILE A 126 -12.29 -8.47 -17.64
N PRO A 127 -13.03 -7.82 -18.56
CA PRO A 127 -13.54 -8.46 -19.77
C PRO A 127 -12.44 -8.74 -20.80
N TYR A 128 -12.76 -9.46 -21.87
CA TYR A 128 -11.86 -9.70 -22.98
C TYR A 128 -12.61 -9.68 -24.33
N GLY A 129 -11.87 -9.58 -25.42
CA GLY A 129 -12.40 -9.60 -26.77
C GLY A 129 -11.93 -8.41 -27.60
N GLN A 130 -11.89 -8.60 -28.93
CA GLN A 130 -11.46 -7.54 -29.86
C GLN A 130 -12.31 -6.28 -29.64
N GLY A 131 -11.63 -5.13 -29.51
CA GLY A 131 -12.26 -3.81 -29.35
C GLY A 131 -12.84 -3.53 -27.96
N ILE A 132 -12.50 -4.32 -26.94
CA ILE A 132 -12.87 -4.07 -25.54
C ILE A 132 -11.68 -3.45 -24.81
N TRP A 133 -11.92 -2.39 -24.02
CA TRP A 133 -10.87 -1.61 -23.37
C TRP A 133 -11.29 -1.24 -21.93
N PRO A 134 -11.09 -2.13 -20.98
CA PRO A 134 -11.29 -1.83 -19.56
C PRO A 134 -10.13 -1.01 -19.01
N ALA A 135 -10.44 -0.08 -18.09
CA ALA A 135 -9.46 0.74 -17.42
C ALA A 135 -9.82 1.05 -15.95
N PHE A 136 -8.78 1.09 -15.13
CA PHE A 136 -8.72 1.65 -13.79
C PHE A 136 -7.60 2.66 -13.75
N TRP A 137 -7.93 3.94 -13.62
CA TRP A 137 -7.02 5.04 -13.84
C TRP A 137 -7.40 6.29 -13.06
N MET A 138 -6.59 7.33 -13.15
CA MET A 138 -6.77 8.57 -12.41
C MET A 138 -6.44 9.80 -13.27
N LEU A 139 -7.14 10.90 -13.04
CA LEU A 139 -6.84 12.22 -13.60
C LEU A 139 -6.66 13.27 -12.50
N GLY A 140 -5.79 14.24 -12.76
CA GLY A 140 -5.61 15.38 -11.89
C GLY A 140 -6.91 16.19 -11.72
N ASP A 141 -7.25 16.56 -10.48
CA ASP A 141 -8.49 17.27 -10.15
C ASP A 141 -8.54 18.70 -10.71
N ASN A 142 -7.37 19.25 -11.05
CA ASN A 142 -7.21 20.53 -11.71
C ASN A 142 -7.52 20.49 -13.23
N ILE A 143 -8.05 19.38 -13.76
CA ILE A 143 -8.33 19.21 -15.20
C ILE A 143 -9.18 20.33 -15.79
N SER A 144 -10.09 20.94 -15.01
CA SER A 144 -10.92 22.04 -15.49
C SER A 144 -10.13 23.31 -15.86
N THR A 145 -8.96 23.49 -15.25
CA THR A 145 -8.12 24.69 -15.41
C THR A 145 -6.85 24.39 -16.20
N ALA A 146 -6.18 23.26 -15.92
CA ALA A 146 -4.96 22.87 -16.60
C ALA A 146 -5.21 22.21 -17.96
N GLY A 147 -6.34 21.50 -18.10
CA GLY A 147 -6.66 20.68 -19.26
C GLY A 147 -5.77 19.45 -19.37
N TRP A 148 -6.22 18.45 -20.14
CA TRP A 148 -5.40 17.28 -20.47
C TRP A 148 -4.41 17.64 -21.59
N PRO A 149 -3.12 17.17 -21.57
CA PRO A 149 -2.52 16.28 -20.57
C PRO A 149 -1.83 17.03 -19.40
N ASN A 150 -1.99 18.34 -19.27
CA ASN A 150 -1.26 19.12 -18.25
C ASN A 150 -1.74 18.81 -16.82
N CYS A 151 -2.97 18.31 -16.65
CA CYS A 151 -3.47 17.85 -15.36
C CYS A 151 -2.83 16.53 -14.89
N GLY A 152 -2.07 15.85 -15.74
CA GLY A 152 -1.56 14.51 -15.45
C GLY A 152 -2.63 13.43 -15.51
N GLU A 153 -2.19 12.20 -15.84
CA GLU A 153 -3.00 10.98 -15.88
C GLU A 153 -2.13 9.82 -15.42
N ILE A 154 -2.68 8.94 -14.56
CA ILE A 154 -2.02 7.71 -14.11
C ILE A 154 -2.96 6.55 -14.40
N ASP A 155 -2.59 5.70 -15.37
CA ASP A 155 -3.33 4.51 -15.72
C ASP A 155 -2.80 3.35 -14.90
N ILE A 156 -3.53 2.99 -13.85
CA ILE A 156 -3.12 1.92 -12.92
C ILE A 156 -3.22 0.58 -13.62
N MET A 157 -4.27 0.40 -14.40
CA MET A 157 -4.50 -0.78 -15.24
C MET A 157 -5.27 -0.39 -16.49
N GLU A 158 -4.70 -0.69 -17.63
CA GLU A 158 -5.39 -0.74 -18.92
C GLU A 158 -5.19 -2.10 -19.58
N ASN A 159 -6.20 -2.58 -20.29
CA ASN A 159 -6.09 -3.76 -21.12
C ASN A 159 -6.81 -3.53 -22.45
N ILE A 160 -6.22 -4.00 -23.53
CA ILE A 160 -6.92 -4.15 -24.80
C ILE A 160 -7.34 -5.63 -24.95
N GLY A 161 -8.63 -5.89 -24.97
CA GLY A 161 -9.20 -7.21 -24.76
C GLY A 161 -8.77 -8.28 -25.78
N LYS A 162 -8.12 -7.90 -26.90
CA LYS A 162 -7.48 -8.83 -27.82
C LYS A 162 -6.16 -9.41 -27.29
N GLU A 163 -5.60 -8.81 -26.23
CA GLU A 163 -4.37 -9.22 -25.56
C GLU A 163 -4.69 -9.60 -24.09
N PRO A 164 -5.50 -10.65 -23.85
CA PRO A 164 -6.13 -10.89 -22.54
C PRO A 164 -5.16 -11.23 -21.41
N SER A 165 -3.89 -11.51 -21.73
CA SER A 165 -2.84 -11.82 -20.76
C SER A 165 -1.95 -10.61 -20.43
N ILE A 166 -2.20 -9.44 -21.01
CA ILE A 166 -1.33 -8.26 -20.89
C ILE A 166 -2.12 -7.10 -20.29
N VAL A 167 -1.57 -6.44 -19.28
CA VAL A 167 -2.05 -5.15 -18.78
C VAL A 167 -0.95 -4.13 -18.86
N HIS A 168 -1.33 -2.87 -18.94
CA HIS A 168 -0.43 -1.73 -19.07
C HIS A 168 -0.63 -0.81 -17.87
N GLY A 169 0.47 -0.32 -17.30
CA GLY A 169 0.50 0.79 -16.36
C GLY A 169 1.27 1.94 -17.02
N THR A 170 0.62 3.09 -17.11
CA THR A 170 1.15 4.22 -17.88
C THR A 170 0.92 5.52 -17.12
N PHE A 171 1.69 6.53 -17.39
CA PHE A 171 1.35 7.91 -17.04
C PHE A 171 1.51 8.86 -18.21
N HIS A 172 0.67 9.88 -18.24
CA HIS A 172 0.63 10.90 -19.28
C HIS A 172 0.75 12.30 -18.68
N GLY A 173 1.48 13.15 -19.39
CA GLY A 173 1.66 14.54 -19.02
C GLY A 173 2.10 15.38 -20.23
N PRO A 174 2.46 16.67 -20.03
CA PRO A 174 2.77 17.59 -21.12
C PRO A 174 3.99 17.16 -21.94
N GLY A 175 3.71 16.69 -23.17
CA GLY A 175 4.70 16.23 -24.14
C GLY A 175 5.13 14.77 -24.01
N TYR A 176 4.42 14.00 -23.17
CA TYR A 176 4.49 12.55 -23.07
C TYR A 176 3.08 12.00 -22.83
N SER A 177 2.21 12.05 -23.84
CA SER A 177 0.80 11.69 -23.73
C SER A 177 0.32 10.94 -24.98
N GLY A 178 -0.85 10.32 -24.91
CA GLY A 178 -1.38 9.45 -25.94
C GLY A 178 -0.40 8.31 -26.24
N GLY A 179 -0.07 8.04 -27.48
CA GLY A 179 0.88 7.01 -27.86
C GLY A 179 2.33 7.21 -27.39
N ASN A 180 2.65 8.39 -26.79
CA ASN A 180 3.94 8.68 -26.18
C ASN A 180 3.89 8.63 -24.65
N GLY A 181 2.86 8.08 -24.06
CA GLY A 181 2.77 7.83 -22.63
C GLY A 181 3.94 7.00 -22.13
N ILE A 182 4.33 7.18 -20.87
CA ILE A 182 5.48 6.49 -20.28
C ILE A 182 4.96 5.39 -19.37
N GLY A 183 5.27 4.14 -19.68
CA GLY A 183 4.71 3.00 -18.95
C GLY A 183 5.46 1.70 -19.20
N ALA A 184 4.85 0.62 -18.73
CA ALA A 184 5.26 -0.75 -18.96
C ALA A 184 4.07 -1.69 -19.02
N ALA A 185 4.25 -2.81 -19.71
CA ALA A 185 3.30 -3.91 -19.70
C ALA A 185 3.70 -4.97 -18.67
N TYR A 186 2.70 -5.61 -18.07
CA TYR A 186 2.83 -6.83 -17.30
C TYR A 186 2.09 -7.97 -17.99
N THR A 187 2.75 -9.11 -18.15
CA THR A 187 2.18 -10.27 -18.83
C THR A 187 2.04 -11.45 -17.87
N LEU A 188 0.85 -12.00 -17.76
CA LEU A 188 0.62 -13.26 -17.04
C LEU A 188 1.37 -14.41 -17.72
N SER A 189 1.93 -15.30 -16.90
CA SER A 189 2.62 -16.49 -17.39
C SER A 189 1.66 -17.59 -17.82
N ASN A 190 2.17 -18.60 -18.52
CA ASN A 190 1.49 -19.86 -18.81
C ASN A 190 0.16 -19.74 -19.57
N GLY A 191 -0.04 -18.68 -20.35
CA GLY A 191 -1.26 -18.49 -21.15
C GLY A 191 -2.51 -18.15 -20.35
N GLN A 192 -2.37 -17.78 -19.08
CA GLN A 192 -3.45 -17.26 -18.24
C GLN A 192 -3.98 -15.94 -18.77
N LYS A 193 -5.24 -15.64 -18.48
CA LYS A 193 -5.90 -14.39 -18.88
C LYS A 193 -6.38 -13.67 -17.65
N PHE A 194 -6.29 -12.36 -17.65
CA PHE A 194 -6.85 -11.50 -16.62
C PHE A 194 -8.37 -11.59 -16.51
N SER A 195 -9.03 -12.16 -17.53
CA SER A 195 -10.45 -12.44 -17.51
C SER A 195 -10.83 -13.75 -16.81
N ASP A 196 -9.87 -14.60 -16.45
CA ASP A 196 -10.16 -15.90 -15.85
C ASP A 196 -10.54 -15.77 -14.38
N ASP A 197 -9.92 -14.83 -13.64
CA ASP A 197 -10.19 -14.57 -12.22
C ASP A 197 -10.02 -13.08 -11.86
N PHE A 198 -10.23 -12.75 -10.60
CA PHE A 198 -9.94 -11.45 -10.04
C PHE A 198 -8.44 -11.28 -9.80
N HIS A 199 -7.92 -10.13 -10.19
CA HIS A 199 -6.55 -9.70 -9.94
C HIS A 199 -6.53 -8.37 -9.21
N THR A 200 -5.48 -8.13 -8.43
CA THR A 200 -5.28 -6.85 -7.74
C THR A 200 -4.35 -5.97 -8.57
N PHE A 201 -4.81 -4.79 -8.91
CA PHE A 201 -4.04 -3.75 -9.60
C PHE A 201 -3.81 -2.59 -8.65
N ALA A 202 -2.58 -2.13 -8.54
CA ALA A 202 -2.28 -1.02 -7.64
C ALA A 202 -1.14 -0.14 -8.13
N VAL A 203 -1.16 1.12 -7.66
CA VAL A 203 0.02 1.99 -7.65
C VAL A 203 0.33 2.43 -6.23
N GLU A 204 1.62 2.53 -5.94
CA GLU A 204 2.13 3.33 -4.82
C GLU A 204 2.71 4.61 -5.40
N TRP A 205 2.11 5.70 -5.02
CA TRP A 205 2.45 7.03 -5.51
C TRP A 205 2.94 7.89 -4.34
N GLU A 206 4.19 8.32 -4.44
CA GLU A 206 4.87 9.18 -3.47
C GLU A 206 5.51 10.38 -4.20
N PRO A 207 5.99 11.40 -3.52
CA PRO A 207 6.70 12.49 -4.18
C PRO A 207 7.81 11.98 -5.10
N ASN A 208 7.71 12.35 -6.39
CA ASN A 208 8.67 11.99 -7.45
C ASN A 208 8.82 10.48 -7.73
N VAL A 209 7.87 9.64 -7.33
CA VAL A 209 7.91 8.22 -7.68
C VAL A 209 6.51 7.61 -7.78
N VAL A 210 6.29 6.79 -8.80
CA VAL A 210 5.09 5.95 -8.98
C VAL A 210 5.54 4.52 -9.24
N ARG A 211 5.01 3.57 -8.47
CA ARG A 211 5.30 2.14 -8.57
C ARG A 211 4.02 1.39 -8.92
N PHE A 212 4.08 0.53 -9.94
CA PHE A 212 2.95 -0.22 -10.45
C PHE A 212 3.03 -1.69 -10.04
N TYR A 213 1.91 -2.24 -9.59
CA TYR A 213 1.81 -3.59 -9.06
C TYR A 213 0.66 -4.37 -9.70
N VAL A 214 0.89 -5.66 -9.92
CA VAL A 214 -0.14 -6.67 -10.23
C VAL A 214 -0.01 -7.80 -9.21
N ASP A 215 -1.09 -8.14 -8.53
CA ASP A 215 -1.14 -9.19 -7.49
C ASP A 215 -0.01 -9.06 -6.44
N GLY A 216 0.29 -7.82 -6.04
CA GLY A 216 1.33 -7.48 -5.10
C GLY A 216 2.75 -7.50 -5.68
N LEU A 217 2.94 -7.89 -6.94
CA LEU A 217 4.25 -7.89 -7.60
C LEU A 217 4.54 -6.53 -8.23
N LEU A 218 5.60 -5.87 -7.80
CA LEU A 218 6.13 -4.66 -8.43
C LEU A 218 6.67 -5.01 -9.82
N TYR A 219 6.14 -4.38 -10.88
CA TYR A 219 6.63 -4.61 -12.23
C TYR A 219 7.23 -3.36 -12.89
N ARG A 220 6.92 -2.17 -12.36
CA ARG A 220 7.50 -0.92 -12.86
C ARG A 220 7.62 0.13 -11.77
N THR A 221 8.77 0.80 -11.72
CA THR A 221 8.98 2.05 -10.97
C THR A 221 9.25 3.16 -11.99
N GLN A 222 8.65 4.33 -11.77
CA GLN A 222 8.81 5.50 -12.62
C GLN A 222 9.08 6.75 -11.77
N THR A 223 9.94 7.62 -12.26
CA THR A 223 10.44 8.82 -11.59
C THR A 223 10.59 9.97 -12.59
N PRO A 224 10.83 11.21 -12.16
CA PRO A 224 11.16 12.31 -13.07
C PRO A 224 12.32 12.05 -14.02
N ALA A 225 13.22 11.12 -13.68
CA ALA A 225 14.34 10.74 -14.56
C ALA A 225 13.90 9.94 -15.80
N ASP A 226 12.73 9.34 -15.78
CA ASP A 226 12.14 8.63 -16.92
C ASP A 226 11.51 9.57 -17.95
N LEU A 227 11.34 10.87 -17.62
CA LEU A 227 10.72 11.84 -18.52
C LEU A 227 11.68 12.21 -19.67
N PRO A 228 11.14 12.50 -20.88
CA PRO A 228 11.92 13.10 -21.93
C PRO A 228 12.54 14.44 -21.50
N ALA A 229 13.73 14.75 -22.01
CA ALA A 229 14.45 15.96 -21.64
C ALA A 229 13.57 17.23 -21.75
N GLY A 230 13.57 18.05 -20.69
CA GLY A 230 12.82 19.30 -20.62
C GLY A 230 11.32 19.15 -20.39
N LYS A 231 10.82 17.96 -20.06
CA LYS A 231 9.42 17.74 -19.67
C LYS A 231 9.25 17.82 -18.17
N SER A 232 8.03 18.21 -17.74
CA SER A 232 7.72 18.43 -16.35
C SER A 232 6.98 17.23 -15.73
N TRP A 233 7.34 16.88 -14.51
CA TRP A 233 6.57 15.99 -13.67
C TRP A 233 5.33 16.72 -13.14
N VAL A 234 4.15 16.16 -13.36
CA VAL A 234 2.86 16.81 -13.01
C VAL A 234 2.04 15.98 -12.02
N PHE A 235 2.68 15.02 -11.35
CA PHE A 235 2.04 14.12 -10.39
C PHE A 235 2.37 14.55 -8.96
N ASP A 236 1.90 15.75 -8.57
CA ASP A 236 2.21 16.42 -7.31
C ASP A 236 1.01 17.13 -6.66
N HIS A 237 -0.20 16.83 -7.16
CA HIS A 237 -1.46 17.40 -6.69
C HIS A 237 -2.55 16.30 -6.65
N PRO A 238 -3.75 16.54 -6.07
CA PRO A 238 -4.77 15.51 -5.96
C PRO A 238 -5.30 15.00 -7.31
N PHE A 239 -5.57 13.69 -7.36
CA PHE A 239 -6.18 12.99 -8.50
C PHE A 239 -7.47 12.32 -8.05
N PHE A 240 -8.43 12.17 -8.98
CA PHE A 240 -9.64 11.38 -8.80
C PHE A 240 -9.57 10.08 -9.60
N ILE A 241 -10.27 9.07 -9.12
CA ILE A 241 -10.29 7.72 -9.69
C ILE A 241 -11.34 7.62 -10.78
N ILE A 242 -11.05 6.83 -11.82
CA ILE A 242 -11.97 6.50 -12.92
C ILE A 242 -11.96 4.99 -13.16
N LEU A 243 -13.16 4.43 -13.39
CA LEU A 243 -13.39 3.06 -13.80
C LEU A 243 -14.29 3.05 -15.03
N ASN A 244 -13.87 2.38 -16.11
CA ASN A 244 -14.70 2.27 -17.31
C ASN A 244 -14.41 1.01 -18.14
N VAL A 245 -15.31 0.70 -19.04
CA VAL A 245 -15.06 -0.21 -20.15
C VAL A 245 -15.39 0.54 -21.43
N ALA A 246 -14.38 0.92 -22.19
CA ALA A 246 -14.56 1.50 -23.53
C ALA A 246 -14.80 0.42 -24.57
N VAL A 247 -15.43 0.77 -25.68
CA VAL A 247 -15.71 -0.08 -26.81
C VAL A 247 -15.17 0.56 -28.08
N GLY A 248 -14.28 -0.11 -28.77
CA GLY A 248 -13.59 0.45 -29.93
C GLY A 248 -12.52 1.45 -29.52
N GLY A 249 -12.07 2.23 -30.48
CA GLY A 249 -11.06 3.24 -30.28
C GLY A 249 -9.78 2.99 -31.07
N GLY A 250 -8.91 3.99 -31.06
CA GLY A 250 -7.67 3.97 -31.86
C GLY A 250 -6.69 2.88 -31.46
N TRP A 251 -6.65 2.51 -30.17
CA TRP A 251 -5.71 1.52 -29.65
C TRP A 251 -6.23 0.08 -29.69
N PRO A 252 -7.39 -0.25 -29.12
CA PRO A 252 -7.91 -1.63 -29.17
C PRO A 252 -8.40 -2.02 -30.57
N GLY A 253 -8.71 -1.05 -31.43
CA GLY A 253 -9.47 -1.24 -32.67
C GLY A 253 -10.94 -1.48 -32.39
N ASN A 254 -11.73 -1.69 -33.44
CA ASN A 254 -13.15 -1.91 -33.30
C ASN A 254 -13.49 -3.36 -32.92
N PRO A 255 -14.62 -3.61 -32.23
CA PRO A 255 -15.21 -4.96 -32.13
C PRO A 255 -15.43 -5.59 -33.50
N ASP A 256 -15.28 -6.90 -33.57
CA ASP A 256 -15.52 -7.69 -34.76
C ASP A 256 -16.53 -8.84 -34.49
N SER A 257 -16.64 -9.80 -35.42
CA SER A 257 -17.55 -10.93 -35.28
C SER A 257 -17.20 -11.89 -34.14
N THR A 258 -15.97 -11.80 -33.57
CA THR A 258 -15.51 -12.64 -32.46
C THR A 258 -15.86 -12.02 -31.12
N THR A 259 -16.19 -10.71 -31.07
CA THR A 259 -16.52 -10.00 -29.83
C THR A 259 -17.92 -10.34 -29.36
N VAL A 260 -18.04 -11.05 -28.27
CA VAL A 260 -19.31 -11.43 -27.65
C VAL A 260 -19.75 -10.34 -26.66
N PHE A 261 -21.00 -9.95 -26.71
CA PHE A 261 -21.63 -9.02 -25.76
C PHE A 261 -22.74 -9.71 -24.96
N PRO A 262 -23.04 -9.32 -23.73
CA PRO A 262 -22.38 -8.22 -22.97
C PRO A 262 -20.97 -8.58 -22.52
N GLN A 263 -20.10 -7.58 -22.44
CA GLN A 263 -18.81 -7.70 -21.76
C GLN A 263 -18.91 -7.03 -20.38
N LYS A 264 -18.37 -7.68 -19.36
CA LYS A 264 -18.51 -7.24 -17.97
C LYS A 264 -17.14 -7.08 -17.32
N MET A 265 -16.88 -5.93 -16.73
CA MET A 265 -15.82 -5.72 -15.75
C MET A 265 -16.43 -5.82 -14.36
N LEU A 266 -15.89 -6.69 -13.52
CA LEU A 266 -16.32 -6.85 -12.14
C LEU A 266 -15.26 -6.23 -11.23
N VAL A 267 -15.67 -5.34 -10.33
CA VAL A 267 -14.80 -4.69 -9.36
C VAL A 267 -15.26 -5.07 -7.97
N ASP A 268 -14.45 -5.87 -7.27
CA ASP A 268 -14.71 -6.36 -5.92
C ASP A 268 -14.58 -5.23 -4.89
N TYR A 269 -13.50 -4.47 -5.00
CA TYR A 269 -13.30 -3.27 -4.20
C TYR A 269 -12.40 -2.25 -4.91
N VAL A 270 -12.52 -1.00 -4.46
CA VAL A 270 -11.51 0.05 -4.66
C VAL A 270 -11.09 0.57 -3.29
N ARG A 271 -9.79 0.60 -3.01
CA ARG A 271 -9.23 1.04 -1.73
C ARG A 271 -8.12 2.05 -1.96
N VAL A 272 -8.12 3.10 -1.16
CA VAL A 272 -7.05 4.09 -1.14
C VAL A 272 -6.45 4.14 0.25
N TYR A 273 -5.15 3.97 0.31
CA TYR A 273 -4.40 4.00 1.55
C TYR A 273 -3.48 5.24 1.54
N GLN A 274 -3.38 5.88 2.65
CA GLN A 274 -2.33 6.87 2.88
C GLN A 274 -1.11 6.21 3.52
N ARG A 275 0.07 6.71 3.22
CA ARG A 275 1.25 6.33 3.98
C ARG A 275 1.05 6.83 5.39
N SER A 276 0.99 5.93 6.34
CA SER A 276 1.08 6.33 7.73
C SER A 276 2.42 7.04 7.87
N THR A 277 2.42 8.29 8.32
CA THR A 277 3.63 8.83 8.93
C THR A 277 4.04 7.75 9.94
N PRO A 278 5.29 7.32 9.95
CA PRO A 278 5.76 6.46 11.03
C PRO A 278 5.22 7.09 12.30
N SER A 279 4.44 6.34 13.07
CA SER A 279 4.09 6.80 14.40
C SER A 279 5.44 7.02 15.07
N ASN A 280 5.78 8.26 15.42
CA ASN A 280 6.99 8.54 16.21
C ASN A 280 6.86 7.94 17.62
N VAL A 281 5.73 7.26 17.88
CA VAL A 281 5.53 6.49 19.09
C VAL A 281 6.38 5.23 18.99
N PRO A 282 7.37 5.05 19.84
CA PRO A 282 8.15 3.82 19.89
C PRO A 282 7.24 2.61 20.09
N VAL A 283 7.58 1.51 19.47
CA VAL A 283 6.85 0.23 19.65
C VAL A 283 7.85 -0.84 20.03
N LEU A 284 7.79 -1.32 21.26
CA LEU A 284 8.54 -2.51 21.68
C LEU A 284 7.97 -3.74 20.98
N LEU A 285 8.84 -4.51 20.32
CA LEU A 285 8.45 -5.68 19.57
C LEU A 285 8.12 -6.85 20.50
N THR A 286 7.11 -7.64 20.12
CA THR A 286 6.63 -8.78 20.90
C THR A 286 6.63 -10.05 20.08
N GLU A 287 6.56 -11.20 20.75
CA GLU A 287 6.25 -12.48 20.13
C GLU A 287 4.85 -12.42 19.49
N GLU A 288 4.67 -13.15 18.39
CA GLU A 288 3.41 -13.16 17.67
C GLU A 288 2.25 -13.65 18.54
N GLY A 289 1.19 -12.83 18.62
CA GLY A 289 -0.01 -13.13 19.41
C GLY A 289 0.15 -13.02 20.93
N ALA A 290 1.29 -12.51 21.41
CA ALA A 290 1.58 -12.35 22.84
C ALA A 290 1.99 -10.92 23.19
N ASN A 291 1.91 -10.58 24.47
CA ASN A 291 2.47 -9.32 24.99
C ASN A 291 3.92 -9.51 25.53
N ARG A 292 4.56 -10.63 25.23
CA ARG A 292 5.90 -10.95 25.66
C ARG A 292 6.93 -10.25 24.79
N ALA A 293 7.87 -9.56 25.40
CA ALA A 293 8.90 -8.82 24.71
C ALA A 293 9.78 -9.73 23.84
N LEU A 294 10.11 -9.29 22.63
CA LEU A 294 11.30 -9.78 21.93
C LEU A 294 12.52 -9.14 22.58
N ALA A 295 13.06 -9.81 23.58
CA ALA A 295 14.18 -9.33 24.37
C ALA A 295 15.24 -10.43 24.59
N LEU A 296 16.49 -10.00 24.77
CA LEU A 296 17.62 -10.86 25.04
C LEU A 296 18.44 -10.27 26.19
N ASP A 297 19.10 -11.12 26.99
CA ASP A 297 20.22 -10.68 27.81
C ASP A 297 21.35 -10.20 26.89
N SER A 298 21.80 -8.97 27.06
CA SER A 298 22.75 -8.33 26.12
C SER A 298 24.15 -8.93 26.13
N VAL A 299 24.46 -9.79 27.10
CA VAL A 299 25.76 -10.44 27.27
C VAL A 299 25.71 -11.91 26.87
N THR A 300 24.69 -12.63 27.35
CA THR A 300 24.56 -14.09 27.14
C THR A 300 23.67 -14.45 25.95
N PHE A 301 22.92 -13.48 25.41
CA PHE A 301 21.93 -13.64 24.34
C PHE A 301 20.82 -14.66 24.64
N LYS A 302 20.59 -14.94 25.91
CA LYS A 302 19.49 -15.78 26.35
C LYS A 302 18.18 -15.01 26.33
N VAL A 303 17.09 -15.70 26.07
CA VAL A 303 15.73 -15.21 26.22
C VAL A 303 15.27 -15.33 27.67
N ASP A 304 14.13 -14.73 28.01
CA ASP A 304 13.54 -14.84 29.35
C ASP A 304 13.26 -16.33 29.74
N PRO A 305 13.20 -16.63 31.06
CA PRO A 305 13.21 -15.67 32.15
C PRO A 305 14.59 -15.08 32.44
N PHE A 306 14.61 -13.76 32.76
CA PHE A 306 15.84 -13.04 33.03
C PHE A 306 16.12 -12.98 34.54
N PRO A 307 17.27 -13.45 35.04
CA PRO A 307 17.67 -13.15 36.39
C PRO A 307 17.99 -11.65 36.52
N VAL A 308 17.55 -11.01 37.57
CA VAL A 308 17.91 -9.60 37.84
C VAL A 308 19.41 -9.49 38.09
N ARG A 309 19.98 -10.47 38.80
CA ARG A 309 21.42 -10.61 39.03
C ARG A 309 21.91 -12.00 38.66
N THR A 310 23.08 -12.08 38.05
CA THR A 310 23.73 -13.36 37.71
C THR A 310 25.25 -13.24 37.76
N ALA A 311 25.90 -14.21 38.42
CA ALA A 311 27.35 -14.31 38.47
C ALA A 311 28.02 -14.48 37.10
N ASN A 312 27.29 -14.96 36.10
CA ASN A 312 27.76 -15.21 34.74
C ASN A 312 27.62 -14.01 33.81
N ASN A 313 27.15 -12.89 34.33
CA ASN A 313 27.04 -11.65 33.58
C ASN A 313 28.37 -10.88 33.70
N PHE A 314 29.26 -10.96 32.79
CA PHE A 314 30.61 -10.35 32.77
C PHE A 314 30.69 -8.87 33.13
N SER A 315 29.61 -8.26 33.60
CA SER A 315 29.59 -6.93 34.17
C SER A 315 30.09 -6.93 35.63
N SER A 316 30.75 -5.85 36.05
CA SER A 316 31.28 -5.71 37.40
C SER A 316 30.21 -5.71 38.50
N ASP A 317 28.98 -5.33 38.17
CA ASP A 317 27.83 -5.25 39.07
C ASP A 317 26.91 -6.49 39.04
N GLN A 318 27.24 -7.46 38.19
CA GLN A 318 26.51 -8.70 38.03
C GLN A 318 25.00 -8.54 37.71
N THR A 319 24.59 -7.40 37.19
CA THR A 319 23.20 -7.07 36.89
C THR A 319 22.88 -7.34 35.42
N THR A 320 21.72 -7.92 35.14
CA THR A 320 21.27 -8.19 33.77
C THR A 320 20.91 -6.92 33.01
N ARG A 321 21.34 -6.88 31.77
CA ARG A 321 20.98 -5.86 30.79
C ARG A 321 20.09 -6.46 29.72
N LEU A 322 18.90 -5.96 29.65
CA LEU A 322 17.94 -6.35 28.60
C LEU A 322 18.28 -5.63 27.31
N MET A 323 18.39 -6.38 26.24
CA MET A 323 18.40 -5.88 24.87
C MET A 323 16.96 -5.94 24.35
N LEU A 324 16.30 -4.80 24.31
CA LEU A 324 14.93 -4.64 23.83
C LEU A 324 14.95 -4.22 22.35
N LEU A 325 14.07 -4.80 21.55
CA LEU A 325 13.91 -4.43 20.15
C LEU A 325 12.73 -3.48 20.01
N SER A 326 12.94 -2.33 19.39
CA SER A 326 11.91 -1.31 19.19
C SER A 326 11.81 -0.92 17.71
N ALA A 327 10.60 -0.77 17.20
CA ALA A 327 10.32 -0.05 15.97
C ALA A 327 9.93 1.40 16.29
N ASN A 328 10.02 2.28 15.29
CA ASN A 328 9.59 3.69 15.36
C ASN A 328 10.30 4.55 16.44
N LEU A 329 11.39 4.08 17.03
CA LEU A 329 12.23 4.89 17.90
C LEU A 329 13.15 5.71 16.99
N ASP A 330 12.66 6.89 16.58
CA ASP A 330 13.30 7.74 15.56
C ASP A 330 14.54 8.46 16.12
N LEU A 331 15.69 7.78 16.03
CA LEU A 331 16.97 8.36 16.41
C LEU A 331 17.41 9.38 15.35
N GLN A 332 17.60 10.62 15.77
CA GLN A 332 18.16 11.68 14.93
C GLN A 332 19.70 11.63 14.94
N PRO A 333 20.37 12.21 13.93
CA PRO A 333 21.82 12.32 13.95
C PRO A 333 22.32 13.06 15.21
N GLY A 334 23.10 12.37 16.03
CA GLY A 334 23.63 12.90 17.29
C GLY A 334 22.88 12.44 18.53
N ASP A 335 21.77 11.74 18.40
CA ASP A 335 21.07 11.13 19.52
C ASP A 335 21.90 9.99 20.12
N ASP A 336 21.84 9.89 21.44
CA ASP A 336 22.47 8.85 22.25
C ASP A 336 21.48 8.27 23.29
N ALA A 337 21.94 7.44 24.18
CA ALA A 337 21.11 6.82 25.21
C ALA A 337 20.34 7.81 26.10
N SER A 338 20.80 9.06 26.20
CA SER A 338 20.20 10.07 27.12
C SER A 338 18.83 10.56 26.67
N ILE A 339 18.48 10.38 25.37
CA ILE A 339 17.17 10.77 24.84
C ILE A 339 16.10 9.72 25.11
N VAL A 340 16.50 8.51 25.52
CA VAL A 340 15.61 7.39 25.77
C VAL A 340 15.53 7.13 27.26
N THR A 341 14.34 7.10 27.80
CA THR A 341 14.07 6.61 29.14
C THR A 341 13.34 5.29 29.09
N ALA A 342 13.58 4.41 30.04
CA ALA A 342 12.88 3.15 30.15
C ALA A 342 12.38 2.95 31.59
N GLN A 343 11.27 2.27 31.74
CA GLN A 343 10.74 1.90 33.05
C GLN A 343 10.19 0.49 33.07
N ALA A 344 10.24 -0.13 34.21
CA ALA A 344 9.61 -1.41 34.52
C ALA A 344 8.51 -1.22 35.56
N ASP A 345 7.34 -1.79 35.33
CA ASP A 345 6.25 -1.88 36.28
C ASP A 345 6.16 -3.32 36.80
N ASP A 346 6.08 -3.50 38.14
CA ASP A 346 6.01 -4.83 38.78
C ASP A 346 4.62 -5.47 38.75
N GLY A 347 3.67 -4.84 38.06
CA GLY A 347 2.26 -5.27 38.02
C GLY A 347 1.48 -5.00 39.30
N LYS A 348 2.12 -4.36 40.30
CA LYS A 348 1.52 -4.01 41.60
C LYS A 348 1.36 -2.48 41.76
N GLY A 349 1.61 -1.74 40.71
CA GLY A 349 1.51 -0.29 40.66
C GLY A 349 2.80 0.46 41.04
N HIS A 350 3.93 -0.22 41.08
CA HIS A 350 5.23 0.42 41.29
C HIS A 350 6.00 0.43 39.98
N ALA A 351 6.34 1.62 39.52
CA ALA A 351 7.18 1.82 38.35
C ALA A 351 8.62 2.15 38.77
N TYR A 352 9.58 1.45 38.22
CA TYR A 352 11.01 1.60 38.50
C TYR A 352 11.72 2.07 37.22
N PRO A 353 12.52 3.15 37.31
CA PRO A 353 13.33 3.55 36.16
C PRO A 353 14.39 2.49 35.84
N LEU A 354 14.59 2.23 34.57
CA LEU A 354 15.69 1.42 34.06
C LEU A 354 16.81 2.36 33.59
N ASP A 355 18.04 2.01 33.89
CA ASP A 355 19.21 2.73 33.41
C ASP A 355 19.47 2.31 31.93
N VAL A 356 19.23 3.21 30.99
CA VAL A 356 19.47 2.99 29.56
C VAL A 356 20.94 3.25 29.27
N GLU A 357 21.69 2.18 29.02
CA GLU A 357 23.13 2.25 28.82
C GLU A 357 23.53 2.41 27.35
N TRP A 358 22.66 2.00 26.44
CA TRP A 358 22.95 2.09 25.00
C TRP A 358 21.67 2.09 24.16
N VAL A 359 21.71 2.85 23.06
CA VAL A 359 20.67 2.88 22.03
C VAL A 359 21.34 2.95 20.67
N GLY A 360 20.84 2.21 19.70
CA GLY A 360 21.35 2.25 18.33
C GLY A 360 20.55 1.39 17.36
N ARG A 361 20.70 1.67 16.06
CA ARG A 361 20.03 0.90 15.01
C ARG A 361 20.68 -0.47 14.86
N LEU A 362 19.87 -1.48 14.59
CA LEU A 362 20.34 -2.84 14.31
C LEU A 362 20.93 -2.88 12.89
N PRO A 363 22.22 -3.25 12.72
CA PRO A 363 22.80 -3.42 11.39
C PRO A 363 21.99 -4.38 10.53
N SER A 364 21.71 -4.03 9.26
CA SER A 364 20.87 -4.76 8.31
C SER A 364 19.35 -4.72 8.57
N PHE A 365 18.89 -4.06 9.65
CA PHE A 365 17.49 -3.82 9.98
C PHE A 365 17.34 -2.39 10.50
N ASP A 366 17.51 -1.42 9.62
CA ASP A 366 17.54 0.02 9.95
C ASP A 366 16.24 0.56 10.56
N TRP A 367 15.14 -0.19 10.43
CA TRP A 367 13.86 0.10 11.06
C TRP A 367 13.74 -0.44 12.50
N ILE A 368 14.73 -1.26 12.97
CA ILE A 368 14.81 -1.75 14.34
C ILE A 368 15.86 -0.95 15.10
N THR A 369 15.45 -0.37 16.21
CA THR A 369 16.33 0.22 17.20
C THR A 369 16.45 -0.73 18.39
N VAL A 370 17.66 -0.95 18.83
CA VAL A 370 17.97 -1.71 20.04
C VAL A 370 18.13 -0.74 21.20
N VAL A 371 17.47 -1.02 22.30
CA VAL A 371 17.63 -0.32 23.59
C VAL A 371 18.21 -1.30 24.59
N ILE A 372 19.39 -0.98 25.14
CA ILE A 372 19.98 -1.78 26.22
C ILE A 372 19.72 -1.08 27.53
N ALA A 373 18.95 -1.74 28.39
CA ALA A 373 18.54 -1.20 29.67
C ALA A 373 18.87 -2.19 30.81
N LYS A 374 19.42 -1.65 31.90
CA LYS A 374 19.82 -2.40 33.07
C LYS A 374 18.63 -2.64 34.00
N LEU A 375 18.43 -3.88 34.47
CA LEU A 375 17.41 -4.21 35.47
C LEU A 375 17.83 -3.68 36.86
N PRO A 376 16.96 -2.96 37.58
CA PRO A 376 17.30 -2.49 38.93
C PRO A 376 17.09 -3.59 39.97
N ASP A 377 17.83 -3.53 41.07
CA ASP A 377 17.72 -4.46 42.20
C ASP A 377 16.32 -4.47 42.83
N THR A 378 15.55 -3.41 42.66
CA THR A 378 14.18 -3.31 43.14
C THR A 378 13.24 -4.33 42.53
N LEU A 379 13.63 -4.95 41.40
CA LEU A 379 12.90 -6.06 40.76
C LEU A 379 13.29 -7.45 41.30
N LEU A 380 14.21 -7.56 42.26
CA LEU A 380 14.53 -8.81 42.92
C LEU A 380 13.31 -9.41 43.61
N GLY A 381 12.97 -10.64 43.26
CA GLY A 381 11.78 -11.34 43.79
C GLY A 381 10.49 -11.02 43.06
N ALA A 382 10.51 -10.27 41.98
CA ALA A 382 9.42 -10.19 41.04
C ALA A 382 9.46 -11.34 40.03
N ASP A 383 8.30 -11.90 39.68
CA ASP A 383 8.21 -12.99 38.69
C ASP A 383 8.12 -12.42 37.26
N GLN A 384 7.70 -11.17 37.14
CA GLN A 384 7.43 -10.50 35.86
C GLN A 384 7.58 -8.99 36.01
N ALA A 385 7.96 -8.32 34.93
CA ALA A 385 7.88 -6.87 34.80
C ALA A 385 7.26 -6.47 33.46
N LEU A 386 6.54 -5.34 33.45
CA LEU A 386 6.04 -4.70 32.24
C LEU A 386 6.98 -3.56 31.88
N ILE A 387 7.61 -3.66 30.72
CA ILE A 387 8.62 -2.69 30.26
C ILE A 387 8.00 -1.72 29.26
N SER A 388 8.31 -0.45 29.38
CA SER A 388 8.08 0.59 28.37
C SER A 388 9.30 1.45 28.16
N VAL A 389 9.42 2.04 26.99
CA VAL A 389 10.43 3.03 26.64
C VAL A 389 9.78 4.34 26.21
N THR A 390 10.43 5.46 26.47
CA THR A 390 9.99 6.78 26.04
C THR A 390 11.12 7.49 25.33
N ALA A 391 10.86 7.99 24.13
CA ALA A 391 11.79 8.83 23.37
C ALA A 391 11.03 10.03 22.79
N HIS A 392 11.64 11.21 22.76
CA HIS A 392 11.02 12.45 22.26
C HIS A 392 9.61 12.72 22.82
N ASN A 393 9.42 12.46 24.14
CA ASN A 393 8.13 12.56 24.84
C ASN A 393 7.02 11.63 24.34
N GLN A 394 7.35 10.57 23.59
CA GLN A 394 6.43 9.54 23.17
C GLN A 394 6.76 8.23 23.88
N SER A 395 5.78 7.65 24.56
CA SER A 395 5.95 6.36 25.26
C SER A 395 5.46 5.19 24.39
N SER A 396 6.19 4.08 24.45
CA SER A 396 5.84 2.85 23.75
C SER A 396 4.65 2.13 24.37
N ASN A 397 4.20 1.05 23.71
CA ASN A 397 3.43 0.00 24.36
C ASN A 397 4.21 -0.59 25.55
N GLN A 398 3.49 -1.19 26.48
CA GLN A 398 4.10 -2.01 27.55
C GLN A 398 4.22 -3.45 27.07
N VAL A 399 5.37 -4.07 27.31
CA VAL A 399 5.64 -5.49 26.99
C VAL A 399 6.08 -6.23 28.25
N SER A 400 5.70 -7.51 28.35
CA SER A 400 6.05 -8.32 29.51
C SER A 400 7.41 -9.01 29.33
N VAL A 401 8.19 -9.08 30.40
CA VAL A 401 9.37 -9.93 30.54
C VAL A 401 9.22 -10.79 31.78
N SER A 402 9.56 -12.07 31.69
CA SER A 402 9.57 -12.93 32.87
C SER A 402 10.90 -12.77 33.58
N LEU A 403 10.86 -12.71 34.90
CA LEU A 403 12.05 -12.60 35.74
C LEU A 403 12.25 -13.91 36.50
N SER A 404 13.51 -14.22 36.82
CA SER A 404 13.86 -15.35 37.66
C SER A 404 14.62 -14.89 38.91
N PRO A 405 14.53 -15.65 39.98
CA PRO A 405 15.24 -15.37 41.22
C PRO A 405 16.74 -15.19 41.04
#